data_7d9fe276464fed0af9e0c4968245e04a
#
_entry.id   7d9fe276464fed0af9e0c4968245e04a
#
_cell.length_a   1.000
_cell.length_b   1.000
_cell.length_c   1.000
_cell.angle_alpha   90.00
_cell.angle_beta   90.00
_cell.angle_gamma   90.00
#
_symmetry.space_group_name_H-M   'P 1'
#
loop_
_entity.id
_entity.type
_entity.pdbx_description
1 polymer ?
#
loop_
_entity_poly.entity_id
_entity_poly.type
_entity_poly.pdbx_seq_one_letter_code
_entity_poly.pdbx_strand_id
1 'polypeptide(L)'
;MNITLTLANEEEMRIVRHFFLFFFCDLSQYDDNLIINEAGLPMWLPSGLPGPQTTDECVIVNWWIRDICFHYLIRADGKPAGFANVCTRQPHMPEGVDYELLDFYIVPKYRRQGVGRQAARMAFERHHGRWVVYELEKNRPARAFWQAVIAEYTRGQYENLDGGIEQRFSN
;
A
#
# COMPACT_ATOMS: atom_id res chain seq x y z
N MET A 1 4.14 22.13 2.79
CA MET A 1 4.81 20.81 2.70
C MET A 1 4.84 20.40 1.25
N ASN A 2 6.01 20.19 0.67
CA ASN A 2 6.17 19.72 -0.69
C ASN A 2 6.15 18.18 -0.69
N ILE A 3 5.19 17.58 -1.40
CA ILE A 3 5.05 16.14 -1.50
C ILE A 3 5.54 15.68 -2.88
N THR A 4 6.34 14.64 -2.90
CA THR A 4 6.77 14.00 -4.15
C THR A 4 6.50 12.50 -4.10
N LEU A 5 6.16 11.94 -5.25
CA LEU A 5 6.02 10.51 -5.50
C LEU A 5 6.98 10.16 -6.63
N THR A 6 7.99 9.34 -6.37
CA THR A 6 9.01 8.95 -7.35
C THR A 6 9.13 7.45 -7.44
N LEU A 7 9.29 6.91 -8.65
CA LEU A 7 9.64 5.49 -8.80
C LEU A 7 10.97 5.24 -8.09
N ALA A 8 10.97 4.27 -7.17
CA ALA A 8 12.15 3.97 -6.37
C ALA A 8 13.23 3.30 -7.24
N ASN A 9 14.42 3.86 -7.24
CA ASN A 9 15.61 3.21 -7.81
C ASN A 9 16.12 2.10 -6.86
N GLU A 10 17.17 1.37 -7.25
CA GLU A 10 17.70 0.26 -6.46
C GLU A 10 18.14 0.66 -5.05
N GLU A 11 18.73 1.83 -4.89
CA GLU A 11 19.14 2.34 -3.58
C GLU A 11 17.92 2.72 -2.74
N GLU A 12 16.94 3.38 -3.33
CA GLU A 12 15.70 3.80 -2.67
C GLU A 12 14.79 2.61 -2.31
N MET A 13 14.88 1.50 -3.03
CA MET A 13 14.18 0.27 -2.67
C MET A 13 14.54 -0.24 -1.26
N ARG A 14 15.74 0.05 -0.77
CA ARG A 14 16.09 -0.25 0.63
C ARG A 14 15.22 0.54 1.61
N ILE A 15 14.90 1.80 1.30
CA ILE A 15 14.01 2.62 2.13
C ILE A 15 12.59 2.06 2.12
N VAL A 16 12.07 1.71 0.93
CA VAL A 16 10.76 1.07 0.79
C VAL A 16 10.70 -0.21 1.62
N ARG A 17 11.73 -1.05 1.55
CA ARG A 17 11.83 -2.28 2.35
C ARG A 17 11.75 -2.03 3.85
N HIS A 18 12.46 -1.04 4.37
CA HIS A 18 12.38 -0.70 5.79
C HIS A 18 10.97 -0.25 6.18
N PHE A 19 10.26 0.45 5.30
CA PHE A 19 8.88 0.85 5.55
C PHE A 19 7.90 -0.34 5.58
N PHE A 20 8.17 -1.43 4.89
CA PHE A 20 7.35 -2.64 4.97
C PHE A 20 7.28 -3.21 6.38
N LEU A 21 8.35 -3.14 7.16
CA LEU A 21 8.33 -3.60 8.55
C LEU A 21 7.33 -2.80 9.38
N PHE A 22 7.35 -1.48 9.26
CA PHE A 22 6.40 -0.62 9.96
C PHE A 22 4.97 -0.80 9.44
N PHE A 23 4.82 -0.97 8.12
CA PHE A 23 3.54 -1.22 7.48
C PHE A 23 2.90 -2.51 8.00
N PHE A 24 3.62 -3.62 8.03
CA PHE A 24 3.10 -4.88 8.55
C PHE A 24 2.84 -4.83 10.06
N CYS A 25 3.67 -4.15 10.84
CA CYS A 25 3.39 -3.91 12.24
C CYS A 25 2.09 -3.12 12.43
N ASP A 26 1.86 -2.08 11.61
CA ASP A 26 0.59 -1.33 11.64
C ASP A 26 -0.61 -2.19 11.19
N LEU A 27 -0.44 -3.05 10.17
CA LEU A 27 -1.51 -3.92 9.68
C LEU A 27 -1.89 -5.02 10.67
N SER A 28 -0.94 -5.51 11.48
CA SER A 28 -1.19 -6.62 12.42
C SER A 28 -2.30 -6.34 13.43
N GLN A 29 -2.65 -5.09 13.65
CA GLN A 29 -3.80 -4.72 14.49
C GLN A 29 -5.16 -4.95 13.81
N TYR A 30 -5.17 -5.24 12.50
CA TYR A 30 -6.39 -5.39 11.70
C TYR A 30 -6.54 -6.77 11.06
N ASP A 31 -5.50 -7.61 11.10
CA ASP A 31 -5.55 -8.97 10.55
C ASP A 31 -4.95 -9.96 11.56
N ASP A 32 -5.79 -10.87 12.03
CA ASP A 32 -5.40 -11.86 13.04
C ASP A 32 -4.38 -12.90 12.51
N ASN A 33 -4.24 -13.02 11.18
CA ASN A 33 -3.24 -13.88 10.56
C ASN A 33 -1.88 -13.20 10.42
N LEU A 34 -1.80 -11.89 10.59
CA LEU A 34 -0.54 -11.15 10.60
C LEU A 34 -0.08 -10.97 12.03
N ILE A 35 0.83 -11.82 12.46
CA ILE A 35 1.35 -11.85 13.83
C ILE A 35 2.75 -11.27 13.93
N ILE A 36 3.17 -10.97 15.15
CA ILE A 36 4.58 -10.72 15.48
C ILE A 36 5.14 -12.03 16.07
N ASN A 37 6.17 -12.57 15.45
CA ASN A 37 6.79 -13.83 15.85
C ASN A 37 7.73 -13.68 17.07
N GLU A 38 8.35 -14.80 17.51
CA GLU A 38 9.28 -14.83 18.64
C GLU A 38 10.54 -13.97 18.45
N ALA A 39 10.92 -13.70 17.20
CA ALA A 39 12.03 -12.78 16.87
C ALA A 39 11.59 -11.30 16.86
N GLY A 40 10.33 -10.99 17.17
CA GLY A 40 9.77 -9.65 17.15
C GLY A 40 9.48 -9.12 15.73
N LEU A 41 9.32 -10.02 14.75
CA LEU A 41 9.15 -9.67 13.35
C LEU A 41 7.76 -10.05 12.83
N PRO A 42 7.16 -9.25 11.93
CA PRO A 42 5.85 -9.56 11.37
C PRO A 42 5.91 -10.78 10.44
N MET A 43 4.91 -11.65 10.53
CA MET A 43 4.73 -12.78 9.62
C MET A 43 3.26 -13.14 9.44
N TRP A 44 2.91 -13.67 8.27
CA TRP A 44 1.57 -14.18 7.97
C TRP A 44 1.42 -15.64 8.38
N LEU A 45 0.23 -16.00 8.88
CA LEU A 45 -0.17 -17.38 9.24
C LEU A 45 -1.30 -17.88 8.30
N PRO A 46 -1.32 -19.20 8.03
CA PRO A 46 -0.24 -20.15 8.15
C PRO A 46 0.77 -19.92 7.02
N SER A 47 2.04 -19.67 7.34
CA SER A 47 3.05 -19.45 6.30
C SER A 47 3.53 -20.73 5.63
N GLY A 48 3.40 -21.88 6.30
CA GLY A 48 4.02 -23.14 5.89
C GLY A 48 5.56 -23.08 5.83
N LEU A 49 6.14 -21.92 6.11
CA LEU A 49 7.57 -21.64 6.11
C LEU A 49 8.03 -21.25 7.53
N PRO A 50 9.30 -21.46 7.87
CA PRO A 50 9.87 -20.87 9.08
C PRO A 50 9.68 -19.36 9.07
N GLY A 51 9.28 -18.81 10.22
CA GLY A 51 9.14 -17.36 10.36
C GLY A 51 10.48 -16.65 10.19
N PRO A 52 10.48 -15.38 9.75
CA PRO A 52 11.70 -14.60 9.59
C PRO A 52 12.44 -14.46 10.92
N GLN A 53 13.77 -14.55 10.88
CA GLN A 53 14.67 -14.36 12.02
C GLN A 53 15.41 -13.02 11.94
N THR A 54 15.44 -12.41 10.77
CA THR A 54 16.10 -11.12 10.51
C THR A 54 15.15 -10.19 9.74
N THR A 55 15.42 -8.90 9.82
CA THR A 55 14.66 -7.89 9.07
C THR A 55 14.76 -8.09 7.56
N ASP A 56 15.89 -8.57 7.08
CA ASP A 56 16.10 -8.84 5.65
C ASP A 56 15.21 -10.00 5.17
N GLU A 57 15.02 -11.03 5.98
CA GLU A 57 14.13 -12.14 5.66
C GLU A 57 12.67 -11.70 5.58
N CYS A 58 12.20 -10.81 6.48
CA CYS A 58 10.85 -10.24 6.40
C CYS A 58 10.58 -9.56 5.06
N VAL A 59 11.59 -8.97 4.50
CA VAL A 59 11.50 -8.12 3.32
C VAL A 59 11.60 -8.93 2.04
N ILE A 60 12.29 -10.08 2.08
CA ILE A 60 12.42 -10.99 0.93
C ILE A 60 11.06 -11.54 0.51
N VAL A 61 10.13 -11.75 1.43
CA VAL A 61 8.79 -12.30 1.14
C VAL A 61 8.03 -11.47 0.10
N ASN A 62 8.26 -10.15 0.03
CA ASN A 62 7.62 -9.28 -0.95
C ASN A 62 8.45 -9.04 -2.22
N TRP A 63 9.58 -9.70 -2.36
CA TRP A 63 10.43 -9.55 -3.55
C TRP A 63 9.77 -10.07 -4.82
N TRP A 64 8.87 -11.04 -4.70
CA TRP A 64 8.14 -11.64 -5.81
C TRP A 64 7.22 -10.67 -6.58
N ILE A 65 6.79 -9.57 -5.94
CA ILE A 65 5.93 -8.57 -6.59
C ILE A 65 6.73 -7.54 -7.41
N ARG A 66 8.06 -7.57 -7.34
CA ARG A 66 8.94 -6.58 -7.98
C ARG A 66 8.69 -6.41 -9.47
N ASP A 67 8.46 -7.51 -10.19
CA ASP A 67 8.35 -7.49 -11.64
C ASP A 67 6.95 -7.09 -12.16
N ILE A 68 5.98 -7.03 -11.27
CA ILE A 68 4.58 -6.71 -11.62
C ILE A 68 4.06 -5.46 -10.91
N CYS A 69 4.89 -4.83 -10.11
CA CYS A 69 4.53 -3.63 -9.36
C CYS A 69 5.52 -2.48 -9.59
N PHE A 70 4.96 -1.28 -9.64
CA PHE A 70 5.71 -0.03 -9.57
C PHE A 70 5.84 0.38 -8.10
N HIS A 71 7.06 0.38 -7.59
CA HIS A 71 7.34 0.77 -6.21
C HIS A 71 7.65 2.26 -6.14
N TYR A 72 6.80 3.02 -5.50
CA TYR A 72 6.96 4.46 -5.34
C TYR A 72 7.42 4.82 -3.94
N LEU A 73 8.42 5.68 -3.85
CA LEU A 73 8.81 6.33 -2.61
C LEU A 73 8.10 7.69 -2.49
N ILE A 74 7.43 7.88 -1.36
CA ILE A 74 6.75 9.14 -1.01
C ILE A 74 7.70 9.95 -0.13
N ARG A 75 7.89 11.23 -0.48
CA ARG A 75 8.67 12.17 0.34
C ARG A 75 7.83 13.39 0.72
N ALA A 76 8.11 13.92 1.89
CA ALA A 76 7.57 15.17 2.40
C ALA A 76 8.75 16.10 2.72
N ASP A 77 8.82 17.26 2.07
CA ASP A 77 9.95 18.20 2.15
C ASP A 77 11.32 17.49 1.96
N GLY A 78 11.39 16.59 0.96
CA GLY A 78 12.58 15.81 0.61
C GLY A 78 12.87 14.62 1.52
N LYS A 79 12.18 14.43 2.64
CA LYS A 79 12.40 13.32 3.58
C LYS A 79 11.46 12.15 3.28
N PRO A 80 11.95 10.88 3.38
CA PRO A 80 11.09 9.72 3.23
C PRO A 80 9.90 9.77 4.19
N ALA A 81 8.70 9.63 3.64
CA ALA A 81 7.44 9.79 4.36
C ALA A 81 6.49 8.59 4.21
N GLY A 82 6.78 7.68 3.29
CA GLY A 82 5.99 6.50 3.04
C GLY A 82 6.29 5.87 1.68
N PHE A 83 5.45 4.93 1.28
CA PHE A 83 5.54 4.28 -0.03
C PHE A 83 4.16 3.94 -0.60
N ALA A 84 4.12 3.66 -1.90
CA ALA A 84 2.97 3.14 -2.60
C ALA A 84 3.42 2.06 -3.60
N ASN A 85 2.73 0.93 -3.64
CA ASN A 85 2.92 -0.10 -4.65
C ASN A 85 1.70 -0.14 -5.56
N VAL A 86 1.92 0.19 -6.82
CA VAL A 86 0.92 0.10 -7.88
C VAL A 86 1.24 -1.14 -8.71
N CYS A 87 0.36 -2.11 -8.70
CA CYS A 87 0.61 -3.38 -9.35
C CYS A 87 -0.30 -3.61 -10.55
N THR A 88 0.17 -4.45 -11.46
CA THR A 88 -0.57 -4.97 -12.61
C THR A 88 -0.58 -6.49 -12.54
N ARG A 89 -1.59 -7.13 -13.10
CA ARG A 89 -1.62 -8.59 -13.28
C ARG A 89 -1.49 -9.42 -12.00
N GLN A 90 -2.03 -8.93 -10.88
CA GLN A 90 -2.16 -9.77 -9.69
C GLN A 90 -3.21 -10.88 -9.92
N PRO A 91 -2.99 -12.12 -9.41
CA PRO A 91 -3.91 -13.23 -9.63
C PRO A 91 -5.35 -12.99 -9.13
N HIS A 92 -5.51 -12.15 -8.11
CA HIS A 92 -6.81 -11.82 -7.51
C HIS A 92 -7.48 -10.59 -8.12
N MET A 93 -6.78 -9.86 -9.00
CA MET A 93 -7.38 -8.69 -9.66
C MET A 93 -8.59 -9.11 -10.50
N PRO A 94 -9.69 -8.34 -10.43
CA PRO A 94 -10.87 -8.60 -11.26
C PRO A 94 -10.55 -8.48 -12.74
N GLU A 95 -11.29 -9.23 -13.54
CA GLU A 95 -11.16 -9.12 -15.00
C GLU A 95 -11.42 -7.69 -15.47
N GLY A 96 -10.55 -7.23 -16.33
CA GLY A 96 -10.65 -5.90 -16.90
C GLY A 96 -10.13 -4.76 -16.05
N VAL A 97 -9.56 -5.01 -14.87
CA VAL A 97 -8.82 -4.04 -14.07
C VAL A 97 -7.38 -3.97 -14.57
N ASP A 98 -6.86 -2.76 -14.73
CA ASP A 98 -5.51 -2.51 -15.24
C ASP A 98 -4.49 -2.32 -14.10
N TYR A 99 -4.92 -1.70 -13.00
CA TYR A 99 -4.06 -1.34 -11.87
C TYR A 99 -4.71 -1.63 -10.52
N GLU A 100 -3.90 -2.09 -9.60
CA GLU A 100 -4.23 -2.19 -8.18
C GLU A 100 -3.28 -1.33 -7.36
N LEU A 101 -3.82 -0.53 -6.46
CA LEU A 101 -3.02 0.07 -5.41
C LEU A 101 -2.92 -0.93 -4.26
N LEU A 102 -1.91 -1.82 -4.36
CA LEU A 102 -1.75 -2.98 -3.48
C LEU A 102 -1.36 -2.58 -2.06
N ASP A 103 -0.30 -1.79 -1.94
CA ASP A 103 0.20 -1.32 -0.64
C ASP A 103 0.32 0.20 -0.63
N PHE A 104 -0.06 0.80 0.48
CA PHE A 104 0.08 2.23 0.69
C PHE A 104 0.34 2.53 2.15
N TYR A 105 1.47 3.17 2.42
CA TYR A 105 1.88 3.48 3.77
C TYR A 105 2.38 4.91 3.91
N ILE A 106 1.90 5.59 4.95
CA ILE A 106 2.42 6.89 5.39
C ILE A 106 2.91 6.74 6.83
N VAL A 107 4.16 7.11 7.04
CA VAL A 107 4.78 7.16 8.38
C VAL A 107 3.90 7.99 9.32
N PRO A 108 3.62 7.53 10.55
CA PRO A 108 2.70 8.20 11.49
C PRO A 108 2.94 9.70 11.65
N LYS A 109 4.22 10.12 11.67
CA LYS A 109 4.62 11.53 11.75
C LYS A 109 3.97 12.42 10.66
N TYR A 110 3.71 11.88 9.48
CA TYR A 110 3.21 12.61 8.32
C TYR A 110 1.72 12.40 8.05
N ARG A 111 1.05 11.58 8.88
CA ARG A 111 -0.40 11.34 8.76
C ARG A 111 -1.20 12.58 9.17
N ARG A 112 -2.43 12.67 8.66
CA ARG A 112 -3.41 13.74 8.95
C ARG A 112 -2.94 15.15 8.54
N GLN A 113 -1.92 15.24 7.66
CA GLN A 113 -1.35 16.48 7.12
C GLN A 113 -1.54 16.60 5.60
N GLY A 114 -2.42 15.78 5.01
CA GLY A 114 -2.68 15.76 3.56
C GLY A 114 -1.69 14.97 2.72
N VAL A 115 -0.60 14.45 3.31
CA VAL A 115 0.46 13.72 2.58
C VAL A 115 -0.11 12.52 1.84
N GLY A 116 -0.88 11.66 2.53
CA GLY A 116 -1.48 10.48 1.91
C GLY A 116 -2.43 10.82 0.77
N ARG A 117 -3.28 11.84 0.94
CA ARG A 117 -4.21 12.29 -0.12
C ARG A 117 -3.49 12.73 -1.38
N GLN A 118 -2.45 13.57 -1.23
CA GLN A 118 -1.67 14.05 -2.36
C GLN A 118 -0.90 12.91 -3.04
N ALA A 119 -0.27 12.02 -2.26
CA ALA A 119 0.48 10.89 -2.81
C ALA A 119 -0.44 9.90 -3.58
N ALA A 120 -1.62 9.58 -3.04
CA ALA A 120 -2.61 8.74 -3.71
C ALA A 120 -3.06 9.34 -5.05
N ARG A 121 -3.41 10.62 -5.05
CA ARG A 121 -3.76 11.34 -6.28
C ARG A 121 -2.63 11.30 -7.31
N MET A 122 -1.38 11.54 -6.89
CA MET A 122 -0.22 11.46 -7.78
C MET A 122 -0.02 10.05 -8.35
N ALA A 123 -0.31 8.99 -7.57
CA ALA A 123 -0.26 7.63 -8.06
C ALA A 123 -1.32 7.38 -9.15
N PHE A 124 -2.55 7.80 -8.94
CA PHE A 124 -3.64 7.68 -9.91
C PHE A 124 -3.35 8.48 -11.19
N GLU A 125 -2.79 9.68 -11.08
CA GLU A 125 -2.44 10.53 -12.23
C GLU A 125 -1.28 9.98 -13.07
N ARG A 126 -0.48 9.04 -12.53
CA ARG A 126 0.65 8.41 -13.27
C ARG A 126 0.23 7.25 -14.16
N HIS A 127 -0.89 6.64 -13.85
CA HIS A 127 -1.36 5.45 -14.54
C HIS A 127 -2.82 5.65 -14.94
N HIS A 128 -3.10 5.63 -16.24
CA HIS A 128 -4.46 5.79 -16.75
C HIS A 128 -5.07 4.43 -17.09
N GLY A 129 -6.25 4.16 -16.55
CA GLY A 129 -6.96 2.90 -16.76
C GLY A 129 -7.99 2.61 -15.67
N ARG A 130 -8.34 1.33 -15.53
CA ARG A 130 -9.28 0.83 -14.53
C ARG A 130 -8.54 0.39 -13.28
N TRP A 131 -8.94 0.95 -12.16
CA TRP A 131 -8.32 0.76 -10.85
C TRP A 131 -9.15 -0.07 -9.90
N VAL A 132 -8.46 -0.78 -9.03
CA VAL A 132 -9.02 -1.35 -7.80
C VAL A 132 -8.16 -0.99 -6.60
N VAL A 133 -8.82 -0.76 -5.48
CA VAL A 133 -8.19 -0.57 -4.16
C VAL A 133 -8.92 -1.48 -3.18
N TYR A 134 -8.17 -2.25 -2.38
CA TYR A 134 -8.71 -3.12 -1.34
C TYR A 134 -8.25 -2.69 0.04
N GLU A 135 -9.12 -2.85 1.02
CA GLU A 135 -8.76 -2.67 2.44
C GLU A 135 -9.17 -3.87 3.27
N LEU A 136 -8.44 -4.07 4.35
CA LEU A 136 -8.84 -5.04 5.36
C LEU A 136 -10.16 -4.62 6.01
N GLU A 137 -11.08 -5.56 6.18
CA GLU A 137 -12.42 -5.31 6.73
C GLU A 137 -12.38 -4.58 8.06
N LYS A 138 -11.47 -4.98 8.96
CA LYS A 138 -11.29 -4.36 10.28
C LYS A 138 -10.61 -2.99 10.23
N ASN A 139 -9.94 -2.62 9.12
CA ASN A 139 -9.21 -1.36 8.98
C ASN A 139 -10.13 -0.19 8.61
N ARG A 140 -11.05 0.15 9.52
CA ARG A 140 -11.99 1.27 9.34
C ARG A 140 -11.32 2.60 8.98
N PRO A 141 -10.16 2.97 9.57
CA PRO A 141 -9.46 4.21 9.18
C PRO A 141 -9.01 4.23 7.71
N ALA A 142 -8.48 3.12 7.18
CA ALA A 142 -8.09 3.01 5.78
C ALA A 142 -9.31 3.08 4.86
N ARG A 143 -10.39 2.37 5.18
CA ARG A 143 -11.65 2.40 4.42
C ARG A 143 -12.20 3.82 4.31
N ALA A 144 -12.31 4.54 5.42
CA ALA A 144 -12.77 5.93 5.42
C ALA A 144 -11.84 6.85 4.62
N PHE A 145 -10.52 6.62 4.69
CA PHE A 145 -9.53 7.37 3.93
C PHE A 145 -9.71 7.16 2.42
N TRP A 146 -9.77 5.90 1.96
CA TRP A 146 -9.85 5.56 0.54
C TRP A 146 -11.17 5.99 -0.07
N GLN A 147 -12.30 5.76 0.60
CA GLN A 147 -13.61 6.26 0.15
C GLN A 147 -13.59 7.78 -0.05
N ALA A 148 -13.02 8.53 0.88
CA ALA A 148 -12.95 9.99 0.77
C ALA A 148 -12.00 10.45 -0.37
N VAL A 149 -10.84 9.81 -0.51
CA VAL A 149 -9.83 10.16 -1.54
C VAL A 149 -10.33 9.83 -2.93
N ILE A 150 -10.89 8.63 -3.12
CA ILE A 150 -11.40 8.18 -4.40
C ILE A 150 -12.64 8.98 -4.80
N ALA A 151 -13.57 9.22 -3.87
CA ALA A 151 -14.75 10.06 -4.14
C ALA A 151 -14.36 11.48 -4.59
N GLU A 152 -13.37 12.09 -3.93
CA GLU A 152 -12.87 13.41 -4.33
C GLU A 152 -12.20 13.37 -5.72
N TYR A 153 -11.32 12.38 -5.94
CA TYR A 153 -10.56 12.24 -7.19
C TYR A 153 -11.47 12.00 -8.39
N THR A 154 -12.46 11.11 -8.26
CA THR A 154 -13.39 10.71 -9.33
C THR A 154 -14.64 11.59 -9.41
N ARG A 155 -14.79 12.57 -8.51
CA ARG A 155 -16.01 13.36 -8.34
C ARG A 155 -17.25 12.49 -8.07
N GLY A 156 -17.05 11.43 -7.28
CA GLY A 156 -18.09 10.47 -6.92
C GLY A 156 -18.35 9.38 -7.97
N GLN A 157 -17.59 9.33 -9.06
CA GLN A 157 -17.73 8.32 -10.11
C GLN A 157 -16.86 7.09 -9.81
N TYR A 158 -17.28 6.28 -8.85
CA TYR A 158 -16.63 5.03 -8.48
C TYR A 158 -17.63 4.02 -7.93
N GLU A 159 -17.27 2.76 -7.95
CA GLU A 159 -18.02 1.68 -7.32
C GLU A 159 -17.44 1.41 -5.94
N ASN A 160 -18.32 1.19 -4.96
CA ASN A 160 -17.95 0.83 -3.60
C ASN A 160 -18.58 -0.51 -3.27
N LEU A 161 -17.80 -1.57 -3.28
CA LEU A 161 -18.23 -2.96 -3.25
C LEU A 161 -17.88 -3.62 -1.91
N ASP A 162 -18.43 -4.82 -1.67
CA ASP A 162 -18.16 -5.67 -0.52
C ASP A 162 -18.21 -4.93 0.84
N GLY A 163 -19.29 -4.17 1.03
CA GLY A 163 -19.46 -3.41 2.29
C GLY A 163 -18.44 -2.29 2.46
N GLY A 164 -17.73 -1.90 1.38
CA GLY A 164 -16.78 -0.79 1.37
C GLY A 164 -15.33 -1.21 1.63
N ILE A 165 -14.99 -2.47 1.35
CA ILE A 165 -13.62 -2.97 1.38
C ILE A 165 -12.97 -3.04 0.00
N GLU A 166 -13.76 -2.77 -1.05
CA GLU A 166 -13.27 -2.72 -2.43
C GLU A 166 -13.83 -1.47 -3.12
N GLN A 167 -12.96 -0.68 -3.74
CA GLN A 167 -13.34 0.44 -4.60
C GLN A 167 -12.81 0.24 -6.00
N ARG A 168 -13.66 0.48 -7.01
CA ARG A 168 -13.29 0.46 -8.43
C ARG A 168 -13.62 1.79 -9.09
N PHE A 169 -12.71 2.26 -9.96
CA PHE A 169 -12.91 3.48 -10.74
C PHE A 169 -12.04 3.47 -11.99
N SER A 170 -12.28 4.44 -12.87
CA SER A 170 -11.44 4.70 -14.04
C SER A 170 -11.02 6.17 -14.08
N ASN A 171 -9.86 6.45 -14.71
CA ASN A 171 -9.34 7.80 -14.88
C ASN A 171 -8.77 8.03 -16.29
#